data_42ef174ccb4dba9cd6bd115eb45ee65e
#
_entry.id   42ef174ccb4dba9cd6bd115eb45ee65e
#
_cell.length_a   1.000
_cell.length_b   1.000
_cell.length_c   1.000
_cell.angle_alpha   90.00
_cell.angle_beta   90.00
_cell.angle_gamma   90.00
#
_symmetry.space_group_name_H-M   'P 1'
#
loop_
_entity.id
_entity.type
_entity.pdbx_description
1 polymer ?
#
loop_
_entity_poly.entity_id
_entity_poly.type
_entity_poly.pdbx_seq_one_letter_code
_entity_poly.pdbx_strand_id
1 'polypeptide(L)'
;DANLQDPRLHEVFDLGPSEGLANYLLDDTPLEDLLIHPGIGRFVLLPGGRAVPHSAEALTSPKMIALVEELKHRYQSRIIMFDLPPLLNTSDVLAFSPYIDALLLVIEEGRTKGEDVERALSLVKQSTPVLGTVLNKAGRAGIGPAEMKKLV
;
A
#
# COMPACT_ATOMS: atom_id res chain seq x y z
N ASP A 1 -6.02 2.14 0.24
CA ASP A 1 -5.56 1.74 1.56
C ASP A 1 -5.88 0.25 1.77
N ALA A 2 -4.86 -0.59 1.73
CA ALA A 2 -4.96 -2.03 1.94
C ALA A 2 -4.39 -2.47 3.31
N ASN A 3 -4.04 -1.52 4.17
CA ASN A 3 -3.74 -1.78 5.57
C ASN A 3 -5.05 -1.97 6.36
N LEU A 4 -5.74 -3.07 6.11
CA LEU A 4 -7.04 -3.33 6.71
C LEU A 4 -7.00 -3.62 8.22
N GLN A 5 -5.81 -3.79 8.82
CA GLN A 5 -5.68 -3.91 10.28
C GLN A 5 -5.81 -2.56 10.98
N ASP A 6 -5.22 -1.52 10.37
CA ASP A 6 -5.21 -0.16 10.92
C ASP A 6 -5.26 0.85 9.76
N PRO A 7 -6.42 0.99 9.10
CA PRO A 7 -6.56 1.85 7.94
C PRO A 7 -6.53 3.33 8.35
N ARG A 8 -5.49 4.06 7.91
CA ARG A 8 -5.28 5.47 8.28
C ARG A 8 -5.06 6.41 7.11
N LEU A 9 -5.11 5.91 5.89
CA LEU A 9 -4.79 6.75 4.75
C LEU A 9 -5.78 7.92 4.59
N HIS A 10 -7.02 7.75 5.03
CA HIS A 10 -8.02 8.83 5.07
C HIS A 10 -7.59 10.01 5.96
N GLU A 11 -6.90 9.76 7.09
CA GLU A 11 -6.39 10.79 7.98
C GLU A 11 -5.33 11.66 7.30
N VAL A 12 -4.48 11.06 6.45
CA VAL A 12 -3.41 11.78 5.72
C VAL A 12 -3.97 12.82 4.76
N PHE A 13 -5.19 12.60 4.28
CA PHE A 13 -5.89 13.50 3.37
C PHE A 13 -6.96 14.37 4.04
N ASP A 14 -6.93 14.50 5.38
CA ASP A 14 -7.91 15.23 6.17
C ASP A 14 -9.37 14.83 5.87
N LEU A 15 -9.59 13.58 5.53
CA LEU A 15 -10.90 12.99 5.31
C LEU A 15 -11.43 12.45 6.65
N GLY A 16 -12.71 12.67 6.92
CA GLY A 16 -13.37 12.04 8.07
C GLY A 16 -13.42 10.51 7.92
N PRO A 17 -13.91 9.80 8.97
CA PRO A 17 -14.18 8.38 8.87
C PRO A 17 -15.04 8.10 7.63
N SER A 18 -14.58 7.22 6.76
CA SER A 18 -15.23 6.93 5.49
C SER A 18 -15.33 5.43 5.27
N GLU A 19 -16.33 5.02 4.52
CA GLU A 19 -16.35 3.69 3.95
C GLU A 19 -15.21 3.50 2.95
N GLY A 20 -14.83 2.24 2.68
CA GLY A 20 -13.70 1.97 1.82
C GLY A 20 -13.58 0.50 1.43
N LEU A 21 -12.37 0.03 1.21
CA LEU A 21 -12.05 -1.31 0.74
C LEU A 21 -12.72 -2.41 1.58
N ALA A 22 -12.76 -2.25 2.92
CA ALA A 22 -13.45 -3.19 3.80
C ALA A 22 -14.95 -3.31 3.47
N ASN A 23 -15.62 -2.19 3.18
CA ASN A 23 -17.03 -2.17 2.82
C ASN A 23 -17.27 -2.80 1.45
N TYR A 24 -16.40 -2.54 0.48
CA TYR A 24 -16.43 -3.23 -0.80
C TYR A 24 -16.32 -4.74 -0.62
N LEU A 25 -15.35 -5.22 0.17
CA LEU A 25 -15.07 -6.65 0.30
C LEU A 25 -16.14 -7.39 1.09
N LEU A 26 -16.71 -6.79 2.14
CA LEU A 26 -17.53 -7.46 3.15
C LEU A 26 -19.00 -7.10 3.09
N ASP A 27 -19.35 -5.90 2.61
CA ASP A 27 -20.72 -5.37 2.66
C ASP A 27 -21.33 -5.19 1.26
N ASP A 28 -20.61 -5.59 0.20
CA ASP A 28 -21.03 -5.44 -1.20
C ASP A 28 -21.30 -3.99 -1.65
N THR A 29 -20.72 -3.00 -0.97
CA THR A 29 -20.83 -1.60 -1.37
C THR A 29 -20.18 -1.41 -2.75
N PRO A 30 -20.84 -0.75 -3.72
CA PRO A 30 -20.27 -0.51 -5.04
C PRO A 30 -18.95 0.29 -4.99
N LEU A 31 -17.98 -0.09 -5.83
CA LEU A 31 -16.66 0.55 -5.83
C LEU A 31 -16.74 2.05 -6.16
N GLU A 32 -17.63 2.45 -7.06
CA GLU A 32 -17.84 3.83 -7.47
C GLU A 32 -18.27 4.75 -6.33
N ASP A 33 -18.97 4.24 -5.35
CA ASP A 33 -19.45 5.00 -4.18
C ASP A 33 -18.33 5.20 -3.13
N LEU A 34 -17.27 4.41 -3.21
CA LEU A 34 -16.14 4.40 -2.27
C LEU A 34 -14.93 5.21 -2.75
N LEU A 35 -14.89 5.57 -4.03
CA LEU A 35 -13.76 6.28 -4.61
C LEU A 35 -13.83 7.78 -4.28
N ILE A 36 -12.78 8.31 -3.67
CA ILE A 36 -12.67 9.70 -3.28
C ILE A 36 -11.68 10.45 -4.16
N HIS A 37 -12.04 11.65 -4.56
CA HIS A 37 -11.17 12.58 -5.29
C HIS A 37 -10.70 13.70 -4.34
N PRO A 38 -9.50 13.62 -3.75
CA PRO A 38 -9.03 14.61 -2.77
C PRO A 38 -8.56 15.93 -3.40
N GLY A 39 -8.81 16.15 -4.68
CA GLY A 39 -8.45 17.40 -5.37
C GLY A 39 -6.98 17.49 -5.81
N ILE A 40 -6.22 16.42 -5.75
CA ILE A 40 -4.80 16.39 -6.10
C ILE A 40 -4.65 15.84 -7.53
N GLY A 41 -4.65 16.71 -8.50
CA GLY A 41 -4.47 16.34 -9.92
C GLY A 41 -5.41 15.19 -10.35
N ARG A 42 -4.84 14.10 -10.82
CA ARG A 42 -5.58 12.90 -11.27
C ARG A 42 -5.61 11.77 -10.22
N PHE A 43 -5.27 12.09 -8.99
CA PHE A 43 -5.23 11.14 -7.90
C PHE A 43 -6.64 10.75 -7.45
N VAL A 44 -6.85 9.46 -7.22
CA VAL A 44 -8.09 8.88 -6.68
C VAL A 44 -7.69 8.00 -5.51
N LEU A 45 -8.42 8.10 -4.42
CA LEU A 45 -8.21 7.34 -3.20
C LEU A 45 -9.37 6.36 -3.00
N LEU A 46 -9.05 5.11 -2.70
CA LEU A 46 -9.94 4.16 -2.06
C LEU A 46 -9.48 4.00 -0.60
N PRO A 47 -10.20 4.58 0.37
CA PRO A 47 -9.86 4.40 1.79
C PRO A 47 -9.94 2.93 2.20
N GLY A 48 -9.34 2.58 3.34
CA GLY A 48 -9.45 1.22 3.87
C GLY A 48 -10.81 0.90 4.48
N GLY A 49 -11.54 1.92 4.91
CA GLY A 49 -12.79 1.76 5.65
C GLY A 49 -12.56 1.39 7.11
N ARG A 50 -13.38 0.51 7.66
CA ARG A 50 -13.21 0.00 9.03
C ARG A 50 -12.09 -1.04 9.13
N ALA A 51 -11.51 -1.19 10.31
CA ALA A 51 -10.56 -2.26 10.59
C ALA A 51 -11.23 -3.64 10.44
N VAL A 52 -10.48 -4.58 9.87
CA VAL A 52 -10.97 -5.94 9.57
C VAL A 52 -10.13 -6.96 10.34
N PRO A 53 -10.74 -7.75 11.22
CA PRO A 53 -10.11 -8.96 11.73
C PRO A 53 -9.79 -9.92 10.57
N HIS A 54 -8.67 -10.63 10.64
CA HIS A 54 -8.26 -11.56 9.57
C HIS A 54 -8.06 -10.89 8.19
N SER A 55 -7.42 -9.72 8.20
CA SER A 55 -7.16 -8.91 7.01
C SER A 55 -6.47 -9.67 5.86
N ALA A 56 -5.57 -10.61 6.18
CA ALA A 56 -4.92 -11.45 5.17
C ALA A 56 -5.93 -12.29 4.36
N GLU A 57 -6.97 -12.81 5.00
CA GLU A 57 -8.04 -13.56 4.32
C GLU A 57 -8.87 -12.64 3.43
N ALA A 58 -9.19 -11.44 3.90
CA ALA A 58 -9.92 -10.45 3.11
C ALA A 58 -9.11 -10.02 1.87
N LEU A 59 -7.80 -9.78 2.01
CA LEU A 59 -6.89 -9.40 0.92
C LEU A 59 -6.65 -10.52 -0.10
N THR A 60 -6.87 -11.78 0.26
CA THR A 60 -6.75 -12.93 -0.65
C THR A 60 -8.10 -13.48 -1.09
N SER A 61 -9.18 -12.82 -0.74
CA SER A 61 -10.52 -13.22 -1.16
C SER A 61 -10.68 -13.16 -2.70
N PRO A 62 -11.53 -14.01 -3.28
CA PRO A 62 -11.83 -13.95 -4.71
C PRO A 62 -12.29 -12.55 -5.16
N LYS A 63 -12.99 -11.82 -4.28
CA LYS A 63 -13.48 -10.47 -4.56
C LYS A 63 -12.33 -9.46 -4.64
N MET A 64 -11.33 -9.55 -3.76
CA MET A 64 -10.13 -8.71 -3.82
C MET A 64 -9.30 -9.00 -5.06
N ILE A 65 -9.13 -10.27 -5.42
CA ILE A 65 -8.39 -10.67 -6.63
C ILE A 65 -9.10 -10.13 -7.88
N ALA A 66 -10.42 -10.28 -7.95
CA ALA A 66 -11.22 -9.72 -9.04
C ALA A 66 -11.09 -8.18 -9.14
N LEU A 67 -11.07 -7.48 -7.99
CA LEU A 67 -10.85 -6.04 -7.96
C LEU A 67 -9.48 -5.65 -8.53
N VAL A 68 -8.40 -6.34 -8.13
CA VAL A 68 -7.06 -6.07 -8.65
C VAL A 68 -7.01 -6.23 -10.17
N GLU A 69 -7.59 -7.31 -10.69
CA GLU A 69 -7.66 -7.58 -12.12
C GLU A 69 -8.51 -6.53 -12.85
N GLU A 70 -9.66 -6.15 -12.29
CA GLU A 70 -10.49 -5.08 -12.85
C GLU A 70 -9.74 -3.76 -12.92
N LEU A 71 -9.05 -3.35 -11.85
CA LEU A 71 -8.28 -2.12 -11.80
C LEU A 71 -7.14 -2.11 -12.84
N LYS A 72 -6.43 -3.23 -13.00
CA LYS A 72 -5.37 -3.38 -14.02
C LYS A 72 -5.91 -3.19 -15.44
N HIS A 73 -7.06 -3.80 -15.76
CA HIS A 73 -7.63 -3.74 -17.10
C HIS A 73 -8.32 -2.40 -17.40
N ARG A 74 -9.07 -1.85 -16.45
CA ARG A 74 -9.83 -0.60 -16.63
C ARG A 74 -8.94 0.63 -16.70
N TYR A 75 -7.80 0.63 -16.02
CA TYR A 75 -6.95 1.81 -15.84
C TYR A 75 -5.52 1.62 -16.35
N GLN A 76 -5.34 1.14 -17.57
CA GLN A 76 -4.03 0.83 -18.18
C GLN A 76 -3.03 2.00 -18.19
N SER A 77 -3.48 3.25 -18.10
CA SER A 77 -2.63 4.45 -18.04
C SER A 77 -2.40 4.97 -16.61
N ARG A 78 -2.75 4.19 -15.58
CA ARG A 78 -2.60 4.58 -14.17
C ARG A 78 -1.69 3.62 -13.43
N ILE A 79 -0.99 4.15 -12.43
CA ILE A 79 -0.30 3.35 -11.43
C ILE A 79 -1.26 3.16 -10.28
N ILE A 80 -1.44 1.90 -9.86
CA ILE A 80 -2.25 1.53 -8.71
C ILE A 80 -1.28 1.23 -7.58
N MET A 81 -1.42 1.96 -6.47
CA MET A 81 -0.59 1.78 -5.28
C MET A 81 -1.44 1.21 -4.15
N PHE A 82 -0.99 0.10 -3.59
CA PHE A 82 -1.57 -0.49 -2.39
C PHE A 82 -0.71 -0.12 -1.18
N ASP A 83 -1.29 0.64 -0.24
CA ASP A 83 -0.68 0.89 1.06
C ASP A 83 -0.93 -0.32 1.94
N LEU A 84 0.15 -0.99 2.34
CA LEU A 84 0.12 -2.26 3.06
C LEU A 84 0.75 -2.11 4.46
N PRO A 85 0.36 -2.93 5.42
CA PRO A 85 0.94 -2.88 6.77
C PRO A 85 2.43 -3.26 6.76
N PRO A 86 3.17 -3.00 7.87
CA PRO A 86 4.57 -3.37 7.97
C PRO A 86 4.80 -4.87 7.73
N LEU A 87 5.66 -5.19 6.78
CA LEU A 87 5.90 -6.55 6.26
C LEU A 87 6.28 -7.57 7.35
N LEU A 88 7.05 -7.14 8.37
CA LEU A 88 7.53 -8.05 9.42
C LEU A 88 6.52 -8.28 10.55
N ASN A 89 5.42 -7.55 10.57
CA ASN A 89 4.45 -7.58 11.66
C ASN A 89 3.22 -8.44 11.34
N THR A 90 2.93 -8.63 10.06
CA THR A 90 1.69 -9.31 9.62
C THR A 90 1.97 -10.25 8.44
N SER A 91 1.05 -11.17 8.21
CA SER A 91 1.07 -12.04 7.03
C SER A 91 0.46 -11.39 5.78
N ASP A 92 -0.19 -10.24 5.93
CA ASP A 92 -0.98 -9.58 4.89
C ASP A 92 -0.20 -9.33 3.61
N VAL A 93 1.02 -8.75 3.75
CA VAL A 93 1.88 -8.45 2.60
C VAL A 93 2.29 -9.71 1.87
N LEU A 94 2.67 -10.76 2.59
CA LEU A 94 3.08 -12.04 1.99
C LEU A 94 1.91 -12.72 1.29
N ALA A 95 0.73 -12.70 1.90
CA ALA A 95 -0.48 -13.27 1.32
C ALA A 95 -0.93 -12.52 0.06
N PHE A 96 -0.81 -11.19 0.05
CA PHE A 96 -1.25 -10.35 -1.05
C PHE A 96 -0.20 -10.18 -2.16
N SER A 97 1.08 -10.36 -1.85
CA SER A 97 2.19 -10.13 -2.78
C SER A 97 2.09 -10.85 -4.14
N PRO A 98 1.50 -12.05 -4.29
CA PRO A 98 1.35 -12.70 -5.58
C PRO A 98 0.43 -11.98 -6.57
N TYR A 99 -0.39 -11.05 -6.10
CA TYR A 99 -1.39 -10.35 -6.93
C TYR A 99 -0.94 -8.97 -7.41
N ILE A 100 0.25 -8.52 -7.00
CA ILE A 100 0.83 -7.23 -7.37
C ILE A 100 2.08 -7.42 -8.23
N ASP A 101 2.36 -6.43 -9.09
CA ASP A 101 3.44 -6.54 -10.07
C ASP A 101 4.80 -6.26 -9.47
N ALA A 102 4.87 -5.41 -8.43
CA ALA A 102 6.12 -5.05 -7.75
C ALA A 102 5.89 -4.47 -6.35
N LEU A 103 6.92 -4.51 -5.53
CA LEU A 103 6.97 -3.92 -4.19
C LEU A 103 7.97 -2.75 -4.13
N LEU A 104 7.60 -1.73 -3.38
CA LEU A 104 8.49 -0.67 -2.94
C LEU A 104 8.60 -0.76 -1.41
N LEU A 105 9.81 -0.99 -0.89
CA LEU A 105 10.02 -1.14 0.54
C LEU A 105 10.31 0.22 1.18
N VAL A 106 9.47 0.64 2.12
CA VAL A 106 9.66 1.90 2.86
C VAL A 106 10.41 1.62 4.15
N ILE A 107 11.52 2.34 4.36
CA ILE A 107 12.44 2.22 5.50
C ILE A 107 12.39 3.53 6.28
N GLU A 108 12.25 3.46 7.60
CA GLU A 108 12.28 4.66 8.47
C GLU A 108 13.70 4.90 8.98
N GLU A 109 14.25 6.10 8.71
CA GLU A 109 15.57 6.49 9.19
C GLU A 109 15.64 6.43 10.71
N GLY A 110 16.74 5.88 11.24
CA GLY A 110 16.99 5.79 12.68
C GLY A 110 16.14 4.76 13.42
N ARG A 111 15.19 4.11 12.77
CA ARG A 111 14.30 3.11 13.38
C ARG A 111 14.43 1.71 12.76
N THR A 112 14.44 1.62 11.44
CA THR A 112 14.55 0.33 10.75
C THR A 112 16.00 -0.13 10.74
N LYS A 113 16.27 -1.31 11.27
CA LYS A 113 17.61 -1.89 11.31
C LYS A 113 17.93 -2.58 9.99
N GLY A 114 19.23 -2.66 9.64
CA GLY A 114 19.69 -3.36 8.44
C GLY A 114 19.25 -4.83 8.40
N GLU A 115 19.33 -5.53 9.53
CA GLU A 115 18.85 -6.91 9.67
C GLU A 115 17.36 -7.09 9.37
N ASP A 116 16.53 -6.09 9.72
CA ASP A 116 15.10 -6.10 9.41
C ASP A 116 14.86 -5.93 7.90
N VAL A 117 15.65 -5.08 7.24
CA VAL A 117 15.59 -4.90 5.79
C VAL A 117 15.98 -6.19 5.06
N GLU A 118 17.08 -6.82 5.45
CA GLU A 118 17.52 -8.09 4.87
C GLU A 118 16.47 -9.19 5.06
N ARG A 119 15.90 -9.29 6.25
CA ARG A 119 14.83 -10.23 6.56
C ARG A 119 13.58 -9.97 5.72
N ALA A 120 13.14 -8.70 5.62
CA ALA A 120 12.00 -8.31 4.80
C ALA A 120 12.21 -8.68 3.33
N LEU A 121 13.37 -8.34 2.76
CA LEU A 121 13.72 -8.69 1.39
C LEU A 121 13.74 -10.20 1.15
N SER A 122 14.27 -10.97 2.09
CA SER A 122 14.32 -12.44 1.97
C SER A 122 12.93 -13.07 1.91
N LEU A 123 11.95 -12.49 2.61
CA LEU A 123 10.58 -12.98 2.64
C LEU A 123 9.83 -12.75 1.32
N VAL A 124 10.01 -11.58 0.69
CA VAL A 124 9.25 -11.22 -0.51
C VAL A 124 9.93 -11.57 -1.83
N LYS A 125 11.25 -11.80 -1.82
CA LYS A 125 12.07 -11.99 -3.02
C LYS A 125 11.60 -13.12 -3.95
N GLN A 126 10.91 -14.12 -3.40
CA GLN A 126 10.44 -15.28 -4.16
C GLN A 126 9.03 -15.07 -4.74
N SER A 127 8.26 -14.12 -4.21
CA SER A 127 6.86 -13.92 -4.59
C SER A 127 6.66 -12.72 -5.51
N THR A 128 7.42 -11.63 -5.31
CA THR A 128 7.19 -10.38 -6.05
C THR A 128 8.50 -9.62 -6.23
N PRO A 129 8.77 -9.04 -7.41
CA PRO A 129 9.92 -8.18 -7.63
C PRO A 129 9.91 -6.98 -6.69
N VAL A 130 11.07 -6.67 -6.09
CA VAL A 130 11.27 -5.45 -5.30
C VAL A 130 11.92 -4.40 -6.20
N LEU A 131 11.21 -3.30 -6.46
CA LEU A 131 11.71 -2.19 -7.29
C LEU A 131 12.86 -1.44 -6.62
N GLY A 132 12.83 -1.35 -5.29
CA GLY A 132 13.83 -0.64 -4.50
C GLY A 132 13.32 -0.30 -3.11
N THR A 133 14.05 0.60 -2.46
CA THR A 133 13.74 1.08 -1.11
C THR A 133 13.57 2.59 -1.10
N VAL A 134 12.70 3.08 -0.21
CA VAL A 134 12.53 4.51 0.09
C VAL A 134 12.92 4.76 1.53
N LEU A 135 13.89 5.65 1.76
CA LEU A 135 14.23 6.11 3.10
C LEU A 135 13.27 7.23 3.49
N ASN A 136 12.37 6.95 4.43
CA ASN A 136 11.39 7.89 4.94
C ASN A 136 11.88 8.55 6.23
N LYS A 137 11.33 9.73 6.55
CA LYS A 137 11.67 10.53 7.73
C LYS A 137 13.15 10.91 7.81
N ALA A 138 13.87 10.88 6.70
CA ALA A 138 15.26 11.29 6.63
C ALA A 138 15.40 12.76 7.03
N GLY A 139 16.20 13.02 8.08
CA GLY A 139 16.49 14.38 8.52
C GLY A 139 17.21 15.15 7.42
N ARG A 140 16.98 16.46 7.32
CA ARG A 140 17.61 17.35 6.34
C ARG A 140 19.16 17.44 6.44
N ALA A 141 19.77 16.70 7.32
CA ALA A 141 21.19 16.83 7.68
C ALA A 141 22.17 16.02 6.81
N GLY A 142 21.75 15.41 5.70
CA GLY A 142 22.68 14.51 5.00
C GLY A 142 22.69 14.49 3.48
N ILE A 143 21.64 14.91 2.79
CA ILE A 143 21.65 14.86 1.31
C ILE A 143 21.42 16.26 0.76
N GLY A 144 22.50 16.89 0.32
CA GLY A 144 22.43 18.17 -0.39
C GLY A 144 21.71 18.04 -1.75
N PRO A 145 21.11 19.12 -2.29
CA PRO A 145 20.39 19.10 -3.57
C PRO A 145 21.23 18.56 -4.75
N ALA A 146 22.55 18.56 -4.63
CA ALA A 146 23.48 18.05 -5.64
C ALA A 146 23.62 16.52 -5.63
N GLU A 147 23.36 15.85 -4.51
CA GLU A 147 23.41 14.38 -4.40
C GLU A 147 22.11 13.71 -4.84
N MET A 148 20.97 14.39 -4.66
CA MET A 148 19.68 13.89 -5.17
C MET A 148 19.65 13.78 -6.70
N LYS A 149 20.41 14.62 -7.43
CA LYS A 149 20.51 14.54 -8.90
C LYS A 149 21.30 13.33 -9.42
N LYS A 150 22.01 12.61 -8.57
CA LYS A 150 22.77 11.40 -8.95
C LYS A 150 22.00 10.09 -8.73
N LEU A 151 20.82 10.16 -8.14
CA LEU A 151 19.97 9.00 -7.79
C LEU A 151 18.72 8.85 -8.68
N VAL A 152 18.59 9.71 -9.69
CA VAL A 152 17.53 9.64 -10.70
C VAL A 152 18.12 9.32 -12.07
#